data_469d9d9666ac85e63e2c9ff0fa403fe5
#
_entry.id   469d9d9666ac85e63e2c9ff0fa403fe5
#
_cell.length_a   1.000
_cell.length_b   1.000
_cell.length_c   1.000
_cell.angle_alpha   90.00
_cell.angle_beta   90.00
_cell.angle_gamma   90.00
#
_symmetry.space_group_name_H-M   'P 1'
#
loop_
_entity.id
_entity.type
_entity.pdbx_description
1 polymer ?
#
loop_
_entity_poly.entity_id
_entity_poly.type
_entity_poly.pdbx_seq_one_letter_code
_entity_poly.pdbx_strand_id
1 'polypeptide(L)'
;MKILNYLNVSDLTNEIRKNSFPLSIILISTLILPFSLYLGPAIIEILIFLICVSYLHIIIVKKEKIYFNNLIFFFLSFYILLIVSSILSNYILISLKSSLLSIRFAILTFAIIHVSKKINCFLKFFFISSFLCMTLLFLSGLSQFFFNEDYWIISELINNKPSPRSTTITGFFGEEKKLGSFIARLSPLILGLYFLFPKMK
;
A
#
# COMPACT_ATOMS: atom_id res chain seq x y z
N MET A 1 -3.85 24.88 7.44
CA MET A 1 -5.22 25.10 6.92
C MET A 1 -5.31 25.35 5.41
N LYS A 2 -4.24 25.72 4.68
CA LYS A 2 -4.26 25.86 3.21
C LYS A 2 -4.32 24.54 2.40
N ILE A 3 -3.99 23.40 2.99
CA ILE A 3 -3.92 22.10 2.29
C ILE A 3 -5.31 21.55 1.95
N LEU A 4 -6.31 21.79 2.82
CA LEU A 4 -7.67 21.30 2.62
C LEU A 4 -8.43 22.00 1.48
N ASN A 5 -8.11 23.27 1.18
CA ASN A 5 -8.73 24.01 0.07
C ASN A 5 -8.29 23.52 -1.32
N TYR A 6 -7.24 22.69 -1.41
CA TYR A 6 -6.78 22.08 -2.66
C TYR A 6 -7.37 20.69 -2.92
N LEU A 7 -8.22 20.19 -2.00
CA LEU A 7 -8.88 18.90 -2.12
C LEU A 7 -10.26 19.07 -2.72
N ASN A 8 -10.31 19.14 -4.03
CA ASN A 8 -11.57 19.04 -4.73
C ASN A 8 -11.82 17.55 -5.04
N VAL A 9 -12.68 16.89 -4.26
CA VAL A 9 -13.09 15.49 -4.49
C VAL A 9 -13.66 15.32 -5.89
N SER A 10 -14.23 16.39 -6.45
CA SER A 10 -14.69 16.42 -7.84
C SER A 10 -13.59 16.17 -8.86
N ASP A 11 -12.33 16.54 -8.54
CA ASP A 11 -11.21 16.29 -9.46
C ASP A 11 -10.91 14.78 -9.54
N LEU A 12 -10.98 14.07 -8.43
CA LEU A 12 -10.79 12.62 -8.40
C LEU A 12 -11.92 11.90 -9.17
N THR A 13 -13.17 12.29 -8.94
CA THR A 13 -14.33 11.68 -9.62
C THR A 13 -14.30 11.95 -11.12
N ASN A 14 -13.90 13.14 -11.54
CA ASN A 14 -13.73 13.50 -12.94
C ASN A 14 -12.59 12.71 -13.59
N GLU A 15 -11.46 12.53 -12.88
CA GLU A 15 -10.35 11.70 -13.36
C GLU A 15 -10.74 10.23 -13.47
N ILE A 16 -11.48 9.67 -12.52
CA ILE A 16 -12.01 8.30 -12.59
C ILE A 16 -12.93 8.14 -13.80
N ARG A 17 -13.79 9.12 -14.05
CA ARG A 17 -14.75 9.07 -15.17
C ARG A 17 -14.11 9.25 -16.54
N LYS A 18 -13.03 10.04 -16.62
CA LYS A 18 -12.31 10.33 -17.86
C LYS A 18 -11.37 9.19 -18.27
N ASN A 19 -10.84 8.46 -17.31
CA ASN A 19 -9.86 7.41 -17.53
C ASN A 19 -10.50 6.07 -17.88
N SER A 20 -9.70 5.17 -18.44
CA SER A 20 -10.16 3.84 -18.75
C SER A 20 -10.43 3.01 -17.49
N PHE A 21 -11.42 2.14 -17.55
CA PHE A 21 -11.83 1.27 -16.45
C PHE A 21 -10.65 0.59 -15.70
N PRO A 22 -9.66 -0.07 -16.36
CA PRO A 22 -8.54 -0.70 -15.65
C PRO A 22 -7.63 0.32 -14.95
N LEU A 23 -7.46 1.53 -15.48
CA LEU A 23 -6.68 2.56 -14.82
C LEU A 23 -7.39 3.06 -13.55
N SER A 24 -8.71 3.17 -13.59
CA SER A 24 -9.53 3.53 -12.42
C SER A 24 -9.46 2.47 -11.33
N ILE A 25 -9.43 1.18 -11.68
CA ILE A 25 -9.23 0.09 -10.72
C ILE A 25 -7.88 0.23 -10.03
N ILE A 26 -6.79 0.46 -10.78
CA ILE A 26 -5.45 0.61 -10.19
C ILE A 26 -5.44 1.81 -9.22
N LEU A 27 -6.02 2.95 -9.62
CA LEU A 27 -6.11 4.14 -8.80
C LEU A 27 -6.81 3.85 -7.46
N ILE A 28 -8.03 3.32 -7.52
CA ILE A 28 -8.86 3.06 -6.34
C ILE A 28 -8.17 2.02 -5.45
N SER A 29 -7.71 0.90 -6.01
CA SER A 29 -7.04 -0.16 -5.25
C SER A 29 -5.78 0.34 -4.57
N THR A 30 -5.00 1.22 -5.22
CA THR A 30 -3.79 1.80 -4.62
C THR A 30 -4.12 2.77 -3.49
N LEU A 31 -5.22 3.55 -3.59
CA LEU A 31 -5.66 4.44 -2.52
C LEU A 31 -6.19 3.69 -1.31
N ILE A 32 -6.79 2.52 -1.51
CA ILE A 32 -7.30 1.66 -0.42
C ILE A 32 -6.17 0.85 0.23
N LEU A 33 -5.06 0.61 -0.47
CA LEU A 33 -3.98 -0.25 -0.02
C LEU A 33 -3.44 0.10 1.38
N PRO A 34 -3.20 1.37 1.78
CA PRO A 34 -2.80 1.69 3.15
C PRO A 34 -3.80 1.20 4.21
N PHE A 35 -5.10 1.31 3.94
CA PHE A 35 -6.15 0.88 4.85
C PHE A 35 -6.30 -0.64 4.93
N SER A 36 -5.99 -1.35 3.86
CA SER A 36 -6.05 -2.83 3.84
C SER A 36 -5.08 -3.49 4.82
N LEU A 37 -4.06 -2.75 5.28
CA LEU A 37 -3.13 -3.19 6.32
C LEU A 37 -3.83 -3.53 7.65
N TYR A 38 -4.99 -2.90 7.93
CA TYR A 38 -5.79 -3.20 9.14
C TYR A 38 -6.67 -4.43 8.98
N LEU A 39 -7.08 -4.70 7.74
CA LEU A 39 -8.08 -5.74 7.45
C LEU A 39 -7.46 -7.13 7.32
N GLY A 40 -6.14 -7.21 7.32
CA GLY A 40 -5.40 -8.46 7.27
C GLY A 40 -4.74 -8.77 5.93
N PRO A 41 -3.86 -9.79 5.90
CA PRO A 41 -3.00 -10.07 4.75
C PRO A 41 -3.77 -10.51 3.51
N ALA A 42 -4.91 -11.17 3.67
CA ALA A 42 -5.71 -11.65 2.52
C ALA A 42 -6.23 -10.50 1.64
N ILE A 43 -6.69 -9.41 2.25
CA ILE A 43 -7.22 -8.25 1.51
C ILE A 43 -6.11 -7.54 0.75
N ILE A 44 -4.92 -7.43 1.34
CA ILE A 44 -3.74 -6.87 0.67
C ILE A 44 -3.42 -7.68 -0.59
N GLU A 45 -3.40 -9.01 -0.48
CA GLU A 45 -3.12 -9.89 -1.60
C GLU A 45 -4.14 -9.74 -2.74
N ILE A 46 -5.42 -9.63 -2.40
CA ILE A 46 -6.49 -9.39 -3.39
C ILE A 46 -6.28 -8.05 -4.10
N LEU A 47 -5.98 -6.98 -3.36
CA LEU A 47 -5.74 -5.66 -3.96
C LEU A 47 -4.50 -5.66 -4.86
N ILE A 48 -3.40 -6.28 -4.43
CA ILE A 48 -2.19 -6.42 -5.26
C ILE A 48 -2.50 -7.19 -6.54
N PHE A 49 -3.26 -8.29 -6.43
CA PHE A 49 -3.68 -9.08 -7.59
C PHE A 49 -4.52 -8.25 -8.57
N LEU A 50 -5.51 -7.50 -8.08
CA LEU A 50 -6.34 -6.61 -8.91
C LEU A 50 -5.50 -5.55 -9.63
N ILE A 51 -4.53 -4.95 -8.94
CA ILE A 51 -3.62 -3.96 -9.54
C ILE A 51 -2.78 -4.63 -10.63
N CYS A 52 -2.19 -5.79 -10.36
CA CYS A 52 -1.35 -6.51 -11.31
C CYS A 52 -2.12 -6.90 -12.58
N VAL A 53 -3.32 -7.49 -12.43
CA VAL A 53 -4.17 -7.90 -13.56
C VAL A 53 -4.59 -6.67 -14.39
N SER A 54 -5.02 -5.60 -13.74
CA SER A 54 -5.42 -4.37 -14.41
C SER A 54 -4.25 -3.72 -15.16
N TYR A 55 -3.06 -3.73 -14.61
CA TYR A 55 -1.86 -3.19 -15.25
C TYR A 55 -1.42 -4.03 -16.45
N LEU A 56 -1.41 -5.35 -16.33
CA LEU A 56 -1.13 -6.26 -17.43
C LEU A 56 -2.14 -6.09 -18.57
N HIS A 57 -3.42 -5.91 -18.24
CA HIS A 57 -4.46 -5.62 -19.24
C HIS A 57 -4.15 -4.30 -20.00
N ILE A 58 -3.69 -3.25 -19.32
CA ILE A 58 -3.30 -1.98 -19.99
C ILE A 58 -2.14 -2.20 -20.96
N ILE A 59 -1.12 -2.95 -20.55
CA ILE A 59 0.05 -3.20 -21.38
C ILE A 59 -0.31 -4.07 -22.60
N ILE A 60 -1.00 -5.19 -22.38
CA ILE A 60 -1.24 -6.20 -23.42
C ILE A 60 -2.33 -5.73 -24.40
N VAL A 61 -3.48 -5.26 -23.87
CA VAL A 61 -4.65 -4.93 -24.70
C VAL A 61 -4.55 -3.52 -25.28
N LYS A 62 -4.16 -2.54 -24.45
CA LYS A 62 -4.06 -1.13 -24.90
C LYS A 62 -2.72 -0.80 -25.51
N LYS A 63 -1.72 -1.69 -25.46
CA LYS A 63 -0.37 -1.50 -25.99
C LYS A 63 0.25 -0.17 -25.55
N GLU A 64 -0.06 0.27 -24.31
CA GLU A 64 0.52 1.48 -23.75
C GLU A 64 2.01 1.26 -23.50
N LYS A 65 2.83 2.27 -23.80
CA LYS A 65 4.28 2.19 -23.63
C LYS A 65 4.63 2.05 -22.14
N ILE A 66 5.44 1.04 -21.83
CA ILE A 66 6.05 0.91 -20.51
C ILE A 66 7.05 2.07 -20.38
N TYR A 67 6.96 2.83 -19.31
CA TYR A 67 7.96 3.86 -19.03
C TYR A 67 9.25 3.19 -18.56
N PHE A 68 10.13 2.88 -19.55
CA PHE A 68 11.46 2.38 -19.27
C PHE A 68 12.25 3.46 -18.53
N ASN A 69 12.58 3.18 -17.28
CA ASN A 69 13.42 4.02 -16.44
C ASN A 69 14.57 3.17 -15.88
N ASN A 70 15.63 3.81 -15.40
CA ASN A 70 16.74 3.14 -14.70
C ASN A 70 16.26 2.24 -13.55
N LEU A 71 15.08 2.51 -13.01
CA LEU A 71 14.41 1.68 -12.00
C LEU A 71 14.12 0.25 -12.49
N ILE A 72 13.80 0.04 -13.77
CA ILE A 72 13.56 -1.32 -14.30
C ILE A 72 14.86 -2.13 -14.24
N PHE A 73 15.98 -1.51 -14.62
CA PHE A 73 17.27 -2.18 -14.55
C PHE A 73 17.64 -2.55 -13.10
N PHE A 74 17.37 -1.65 -12.16
CA PHE A 74 17.57 -1.91 -10.73
C PHE A 74 16.71 -3.08 -10.24
N PHE A 75 15.41 -3.09 -10.57
CA PHE A 75 14.52 -4.19 -10.20
C PHE A 75 14.93 -5.52 -10.85
N LEU A 76 15.37 -5.49 -12.10
CA LEU A 76 15.80 -6.69 -12.81
C LEU A 76 17.06 -7.28 -12.18
N SER A 77 18.04 -6.46 -11.84
CA SER A 77 19.26 -6.90 -11.15
C SER A 77 18.95 -7.47 -9.76
N PHE A 78 18.08 -6.81 -9.00
CA PHE A 78 17.64 -7.31 -7.70
C PHE A 78 16.88 -8.65 -7.82
N TYR A 79 16.03 -8.79 -8.84
CA TYR A 79 15.29 -10.03 -9.09
C TYR A 79 16.19 -11.19 -9.47
N ILE A 80 17.22 -10.94 -10.29
CA ILE A 80 18.24 -11.94 -10.61
C ILE A 80 18.97 -12.41 -9.34
N LEU A 81 19.35 -11.47 -8.47
CA LEU A 81 19.97 -11.82 -7.17
C LEU A 81 19.07 -12.69 -6.31
N LEU A 82 17.76 -12.41 -6.26
CA LEU A 82 16.79 -13.24 -5.53
C LEU A 82 16.72 -14.65 -6.09
N ILE A 83 16.70 -14.83 -7.40
CA ILE A 83 16.69 -16.15 -8.05
C ILE A 83 17.99 -16.91 -7.74
N VAL A 84 19.14 -16.28 -7.89
CA VAL A 84 20.43 -16.89 -7.59
C VAL A 84 20.50 -17.33 -6.12
N SER A 85 20.11 -16.47 -5.20
CA SER A 85 20.03 -16.79 -3.77
C SER A 85 19.10 -17.96 -3.49
N SER A 86 17.99 -18.07 -4.24
CA SER A 86 17.02 -19.17 -4.08
C SER A 86 17.58 -20.51 -4.56
N ILE A 87 18.38 -20.50 -5.62
CA ILE A 87 19.03 -21.71 -6.16
C ILE A 87 20.10 -22.22 -5.18
N LEU A 88 20.78 -21.30 -4.48
CA LEU A 88 21.81 -21.63 -3.50
C LEU A 88 21.24 -22.01 -2.13
N SER A 89 19.93 -21.98 -1.95
CA SER A 89 19.26 -22.31 -0.67
C SER A 89 19.19 -23.81 -0.45
N ASN A 90 19.26 -24.25 0.81
CA ASN A 90 19.04 -25.64 1.22
C ASN A 90 17.64 -26.19 0.85
N TYR A 91 16.64 -25.30 0.70
CA TYR A 91 15.27 -25.64 0.33
C TYR A 91 14.89 -24.97 -1.01
N ILE A 92 15.53 -25.38 -2.09
CA ILE A 92 15.44 -24.78 -3.42
C ILE A 92 14.00 -24.57 -3.89
N LEU A 93 13.14 -25.57 -3.79
CA LEU A 93 11.75 -25.49 -4.30
C LEU A 93 10.91 -24.46 -3.55
N ILE A 94 11.02 -24.40 -2.22
CA ILE A 94 10.27 -23.44 -1.40
C ILE A 94 10.79 -22.02 -1.64
N SER A 95 12.11 -21.85 -1.67
CA SER A 95 12.76 -20.57 -1.90
C SER A 95 12.47 -20.03 -3.31
N LEU A 96 12.53 -20.89 -4.33
CA LEU A 96 12.25 -20.52 -5.72
C LEU A 96 10.77 -20.10 -5.90
N LYS A 97 9.83 -20.81 -5.28
CA LYS A 97 8.42 -20.43 -5.28
C LYS A 97 8.21 -19.04 -4.69
N SER A 98 8.87 -18.74 -3.57
CA SER A 98 8.76 -17.43 -2.91
C SER A 98 9.37 -16.32 -3.77
N SER A 99 10.55 -16.55 -4.37
CA SER A 99 11.20 -15.57 -5.24
C SER A 99 10.41 -15.30 -6.52
N LEU A 100 9.83 -16.33 -7.14
CA LEU A 100 8.96 -16.17 -8.32
C LEU A 100 7.70 -15.36 -7.99
N LEU A 101 7.08 -15.62 -6.83
CA LEU A 101 5.91 -14.85 -6.40
C LEU A 101 6.24 -13.38 -6.13
N SER A 102 7.49 -13.04 -5.81
CA SER A 102 7.89 -11.65 -5.54
C SER A 102 7.81 -10.72 -6.76
N ILE A 103 7.73 -11.27 -7.99
CA ILE A 103 7.58 -10.49 -9.24
C ILE A 103 6.34 -9.57 -9.21
N ARG A 104 5.29 -9.96 -8.46
CA ARG A 104 4.09 -9.14 -8.29
C ARG A 104 4.38 -7.76 -7.70
N PHE A 105 5.39 -7.65 -6.83
CA PHE A 105 5.78 -6.36 -6.26
C PHE A 105 6.48 -5.45 -7.27
N ALA A 106 7.22 -6.02 -8.22
CA ALA A 106 7.76 -5.27 -9.35
C ALA A 106 6.62 -4.74 -10.24
N ILE A 107 5.65 -5.59 -10.59
CA ILE A 107 4.49 -5.19 -11.38
C ILE A 107 3.68 -4.10 -10.66
N LEU A 108 3.46 -4.24 -9.35
CA LEU A 108 2.82 -3.23 -8.50
C LEU A 108 3.53 -1.88 -8.59
N THR A 109 4.87 -1.90 -8.48
CA THR A 109 5.67 -0.66 -8.55
C THR A 109 5.52 0.02 -9.91
N PHE A 110 5.57 -0.74 -11.01
CA PHE A 110 5.37 -0.19 -12.35
C PHE A 110 3.95 0.33 -12.56
N ALA A 111 2.94 -0.34 -11.99
CA ALA A 111 1.55 0.14 -12.01
C ALA A 111 1.42 1.49 -11.30
N ILE A 112 2.02 1.64 -10.12
CA ILE A 112 2.02 2.91 -9.36
C ILE A 112 2.73 4.03 -10.12
N ILE A 113 3.89 3.74 -10.72
CA ILE A 113 4.62 4.72 -11.55
C ILE A 113 3.79 5.13 -12.76
N HIS A 114 3.13 4.18 -13.41
CA HIS A 114 2.27 4.45 -14.56
C HIS A 114 1.11 5.39 -14.21
N VAL A 115 0.39 5.09 -13.12
CA VAL A 115 -0.72 5.92 -12.63
C VAL A 115 -0.22 7.29 -12.20
N SER A 116 0.90 7.37 -11.48
CA SER A 116 1.46 8.64 -11.01
C SER A 116 1.87 9.60 -12.14
N LYS A 117 2.28 9.05 -13.30
CA LYS A 117 2.60 9.85 -14.49
C LYS A 117 1.36 10.25 -15.29
N LYS A 118 0.29 9.45 -15.23
CA LYS A 118 -0.91 9.67 -16.04
C LYS A 118 -1.95 10.53 -15.32
N ILE A 119 -1.99 10.47 -13.99
CA ILE A 119 -2.97 11.16 -13.15
C ILE A 119 -2.25 12.14 -12.22
N ASN A 120 -2.33 13.42 -12.53
CA ASN A 120 -1.60 14.46 -11.78
C ASN A 120 -2.02 14.57 -10.31
N CYS A 121 -3.28 14.29 -9.99
CA CYS A 121 -3.79 14.36 -8.62
C CYS A 121 -3.49 13.11 -7.78
N PHE A 122 -3.02 12.00 -8.38
CA PHE A 122 -2.82 10.72 -7.71
C PHE A 122 -1.96 10.83 -6.45
N LEU A 123 -0.78 11.43 -6.57
CA LEU A 123 0.17 11.53 -5.44
C LEU A 123 -0.40 12.32 -4.26
N LYS A 124 -1.25 13.33 -4.54
CA LYS A 124 -1.94 14.10 -3.48
C LYS A 124 -2.92 13.22 -2.71
N PHE A 125 -3.77 12.48 -3.40
CA PHE A 125 -4.75 11.59 -2.77
C PHE A 125 -4.07 10.42 -2.06
N PHE A 126 -3.01 9.88 -2.62
CA PHE A 126 -2.23 8.83 -2.00
C PHE A 126 -1.53 9.29 -0.71
N PHE A 127 -0.99 10.53 -0.70
CA PHE A 127 -0.46 11.14 0.52
C PHE A 127 -1.52 11.25 1.60
N ILE A 128 -2.71 11.75 1.26
CA ILE A 128 -3.81 11.91 2.23
C ILE A 128 -4.28 10.57 2.75
N SER A 129 -4.47 9.60 1.88
CA SER A 129 -4.83 8.23 2.26
C SER A 129 -3.82 7.63 3.24
N SER A 130 -2.51 7.74 2.93
CA SER A 130 -1.44 7.23 3.79
C SER A 130 -1.33 8.00 5.12
N PHE A 131 -1.51 9.33 5.08
CA PHE A 131 -1.50 10.16 6.28
C PHE A 131 -2.69 9.86 7.20
N LEU A 132 -3.88 9.70 6.64
CA LEU A 132 -5.09 9.35 7.38
C LEU A 132 -4.96 7.95 8.00
N CYS A 133 -4.41 7.00 7.27
CA CYS A 133 -4.07 5.68 7.76
C CYS A 133 -3.11 5.75 8.96
N MET A 134 -2.04 6.54 8.85
CA MET A 134 -1.07 6.69 9.94
C MET A 134 -1.67 7.37 11.17
N THR A 135 -2.50 8.40 11.00
CA THR A 135 -3.18 9.07 12.12
C THR A 135 -4.13 8.14 12.86
N LEU A 136 -4.87 7.29 12.15
CA LEU A 136 -5.73 6.29 12.76
C LEU A 136 -4.92 5.26 13.56
N LEU A 137 -3.78 4.77 13.03
CA LEU A 137 -2.87 3.89 13.77
C LEU A 137 -2.36 4.53 15.06
N PHE A 138 -1.93 5.76 14.95
CA PHE A 138 -1.40 6.50 16.10
C PHE A 138 -2.47 6.72 17.18
N LEU A 139 -3.67 7.13 16.78
CA LEU A 139 -4.80 7.31 17.70
C LEU A 139 -5.20 6.00 18.37
N SER A 140 -5.22 4.89 17.64
CA SER A 140 -5.49 3.57 18.19
C SER A 140 -4.45 3.17 19.26
N GLY A 141 -3.17 3.38 18.98
CA GLY A 141 -2.12 3.10 19.96
C GLY A 141 -2.19 4.01 21.19
N LEU A 142 -2.52 5.30 21.01
CA LEU A 142 -2.72 6.24 22.12
C LEU A 142 -3.94 5.87 22.98
N SER A 143 -5.06 5.51 22.38
CA SER A 143 -6.26 5.10 23.11
C SER A 143 -5.97 3.87 23.98
N GLN A 144 -5.27 2.88 23.44
CA GLN A 144 -4.86 1.70 24.21
C GLN A 144 -3.90 2.06 25.35
N PHE A 145 -2.97 2.99 25.12
CA PHE A 145 -2.03 3.45 26.15
C PHE A 145 -2.73 4.14 27.33
N PHE A 146 -3.66 5.05 27.05
CA PHE A 146 -4.35 5.84 28.11
C PHE A 146 -5.44 5.08 28.83
N PHE A 147 -6.21 4.27 28.12
CA PHE A 147 -7.41 3.63 28.68
C PHE A 147 -7.19 2.16 29.07
N ASN A 148 -6.03 1.58 28.74
CA ASN A 148 -5.71 0.15 28.93
C ASN A 148 -6.76 -0.83 28.36
N GLU A 149 -7.64 -0.35 27.49
CA GLU A 149 -8.69 -1.11 26.85
C GLU A 149 -8.57 -0.97 25.35
N ASP A 150 -8.72 -2.09 24.63
CA ASP A 150 -8.83 -2.07 23.18
C ASP A 150 -10.22 -1.55 22.81
N TYR A 151 -10.41 -0.24 22.78
CA TYR A 151 -11.68 0.43 22.45
C TYR A 151 -12.19 0.16 21.02
N TRP A 152 -11.48 -0.60 20.23
CA TRP A 152 -11.88 -0.89 18.86
C TRP A 152 -12.48 -2.29 18.74
N ILE A 153 -13.73 -2.27 18.95
CA ILE A 153 -14.88 -3.16 18.78
C ILE A 153 -14.78 -4.21 17.65
N ILE A 154 -13.87 -4.11 16.68
CA ILE A 154 -13.82 -5.04 15.54
C ILE A 154 -13.34 -6.43 15.99
N SER A 155 -12.44 -6.53 16.94
CA SER A 155 -12.01 -7.82 17.48
C SER A 155 -13.04 -8.46 18.39
N GLU A 156 -13.79 -7.66 19.14
CA GLU A 156 -14.90 -8.15 19.98
C GLU A 156 -16.11 -8.55 19.13
N LEU A 157 -16.42 -7.79 18.08
CA LEU A 157 -17.50 -8.14 17.14
C LEU A 157 -17.24 -9.42 16.36
N ILE A 158 -15.95 -9.72 16.04
CA ILE A 158 -15.58 -10.93 15.30
C ILE A 158 -15.38 -12.12 16.24
N ASN A 159 -14.84 -11.94 17.43
CA ASN A 159 -14.41 -13.06 18.29
C ASN A 159 -15.22 -13.28 19.56
N ASN A 160 -16.15 -12.40 19.93
CA ASN A 160 -16.96 -12.47 21.18
C ASN A 160 -16.12 -12.76 22.45
N LYS A 161 -14.84 -12.42 22.46
CA LYS A 161 -13.96 -12.62 23.61
C LYS A 161 -13.29 -11.30 23.98
N PRO A 162 -13.37 -10.87 25.26
CA PRO A 162 -12.56 -9.74 25.70
C PRO A 162 -11.09 -10.07 25.48
N SER A 163 -10.36 -9.20 24.79
CA SER A 163 -8.95 -9.37 24.55
C SER A 163 -8.21 -9.40 25.89
N PRO A 164 -7.30 -10.38 26.13
CA PRO A 164 -6.52 -10.39 27.35
C PRO A 164 -5.70 -9.09 27.42
N ARG A 165 -5.67 -8.45 28.58
CA ARG A 165 -4.86 -7.25 28.85
C ARG A 165 -3.42 -7.51 28.44
N SER A 166 -3.02 -7.06 27.27
CA SER A 166 -1.64 -7.18 26.83
C SER A 166 -0.83 -6.06 27.47
N THR A 167 0.32 -6.39 28.04
CA THR A 167 1.31 -5.42 28.56
C THR A 167 1.95 -4.60 27.45
N THR A 168 1.55 -4.81 26.19
CA THR A 168 2.16 -4.20 25.01
C THR A 168 1.08 -3.52 24.15
N ILE A 169 1.40 -2.32 23.66
CA ILE A 169 0.53 -1.55 22.80
C ILE A 169 0.52 -2.18 21.40
N THR A 170 -0.60 -2.74 21.02
CA THR A 170 -0.80 -3.42 19.73
C THR A 170 -1.73 -2.65 18.80
N GLY A 171 -2.55 -1.75 19.34
CA GLY A 171 -3.54 -0.99 18.59
C GLY A 171 -4.53 -1.90 17.86
N PHE A 172 -4.78 -1.64 16.58
CA PHE A 172 -5.69 -2.45 15.75
C PHE A 172 -5.23 -3.89 15.47
N PHE A 173 -3.96 -4.24 15.77
CA PHE A 173 -3.41 -5.54 15.40
C PHE A 173 -3.72 -6.66 16.40
N GLY A 174 -4.57 -6.40 17.40
CA GLY A 174 -4.97 -7.38 18.41
C GLY A 174 -3.78 -7.91 19.21
N GLU A 175 -3.50 -9.20 19.13
CA GLU A 175 -2.37 -9.83 19.84
C GLU A 175 -0.99 -9.60 19.18
N GLU A 176 -0.97 -9.10 17.95
CA GLU A 176 0.27 -8.98 17.18
C GLU A 176 1.00 -7.65 17.44
N LYS A 177 2.22 -7.72 17.94
CA LYS A 177 3.09 -6.57 18.26
C LYS A 177 3.66 -5.89 16.99
N LYS A 178 2.81 -5.47 16.06
CA LYS A 178 3.22 -4.93 14.76
C LYS A 178 3.09 -3.41 14.63
N LEU A 179 2.38 -2.73 15.54
CA LEU A 179 2.07 -1.30 15.45
C LEU A 179 3.32 -0.43 15.19
N GLY A 180 4.35 -0.57 16.00
CA GLY A 180 5.59 0.21 15.85
C GLY A 180 6.28 -0.02 14.51
N SER A 181 6.30 -1.28 14.03
CA SER A 181 6.88 -1.63 12.73
C SER A 181 6.13 -0.98 11.56
N PHE A 182 4.80 -0.88 11.63
CA PHE A 182 4.01 -0.20 10.60
C PHE A 182 4.23 1.30 10.61
N ILE A 183 4.22 1.94 11.76
CA ILE A 183 4.50 3.37 11.90
C ILE A 183 5.90 3.67 11.34
N ALA A 184 6.91 2.87 11.69
CA ALA A 184 8.28 3.03 11.20
C ALA A 184 8.40 2.90 9.67
N ARG A 185 7.57 2.08 9.03
CA ARG A 185 7.58 1.91 7.56
C ARG A 185 6.79 2.99 6.83
N LEU A 186 5.67 3.44 7.40
CA LEU A 186 4.84 4.48 6.78
C LEU A 186 5.41 5.89 6.94
N SER A 187 6.13 6.18 8.04
CA SER A 187 6.67 7.50 8.29
C SER A 187 7.63 8.01 7.20
N PRO A 188 8.62 7.26 6.71
CA PRO A 188 9.50 7.72 5.64
C PRO A 188 8.76 7.89 4.31
N LEU A 189 7.73 7.08 4.04
CA LEU A 189 6.90 7.23 2.84
C LEU A 189 6.12 8.54 2.88
N ILE A 190 5.51 8.87 4.01
CA ILE A 190 4.75 10.12 4.19
C ILE A 190 5.69 11.33 4.11
N LEU A 191 6.86 11.27 4.75
CA LEU A 191 7.87 12.33 4.67
C LEU A 191 8.36 12.52 3.23
N GLY A 192 8.65 11.43 2.51
CA GLY A 192 9.05 11.49 1.11
C GLY A 192 7.99 12.14 0.22
N LEU A 193 6.73 11.76 0.40
CA LEU A 193 5.61 12.38 -0.32
C LEU A 193 5.44 13.86 0.05
N TYR A 194 5.60 14.22 1.32
CA TYR A 194 5.53 15.62 1.77
C TYR A 194 6.58 16.50 1.07
N PHE A 195 7.83 16.04 0.94
CA PHE A 195 8.88 16.77 0.23
C PHE A 195 8.65 16.88 -1.27
N LEU A 196 7.84 16.01 -1.86
CA LEU A 196 7.45 16.12 -3.27
C LEU A 196 6.34 17.15 -3.50
N PHE A 197 5.55 17.52 -2.49
CA PHE A 197 4.43 18.46 -2.62
C PHE A 197 4.80 19.85 -3.16
N PRO A 198 5.93 20.50 -2.78
CA PRO A 198 6.30 21.80 -3.33
C PRO A 198 6.59 21.79 -4.83
N LYS A 199 6.96 20.62 -5.37
CA LYS A 199 7.26 20.44 -6.80
C LYS A 199 6.00 20.12 -7.63
N MET A 200 4.87 19.86 -6.97
CA MET A 200 3.59 19.53 -7.61
C MET A 200 2.64 20.74 -7.73
N LYS A 201 3.13 21.96 -7.44
CA LYS A 201 2.48 23.21 -7.79
C LYS A 201 2.80 23.53 -9.23
#